data_c17ababed50734a2b3fc885bb2823150
#
_entry.id   c17ababed50734a2b3fc885bb2823150
#
_cell.length_a   1.000
_cell.length_b   1.000
_cell.length_c   1.000
_cell.angle_alpha   90.00
_cell.angle_beta   90.00
_cell.angle_gamma   90.00
#
_symmetry.space_group_name_H-M   'P 1'
#
loop_
_entity.id
_entity.type
_entity.pdbx_description
1 polymer ?
#
loop_
_entity_poly.entity_id
_entity_poly.type
_entity_poly.pdbx_seq_one_letter_code
_entity_poly.pdbx_strand_id
1 'polypeptide(L)'
;NLDCVPNLCHAKGGKIYKNHRIEQTFINDTVPDFDGFALSKYFMPELILPVYSSRQCFNHCAFCTIPGATGGCYRKMPISRVFEIMCRLNEKYGTRVFSFVDETFEGKRMEQLADEINASGKTFFWHGETRFSPTLSTDVFNKIYQSGCRQIQFGLESYNQRVLDLMKKNTRVDWIDRNIHDCLNAGIPVHHFL
;
A
#
# COMPACT_ATOMS: atom_id res chain seq x y z
N ASN A 1 -20.86 25.03 8.89
CA ASN A 1 -19.87 26.11 8.99
C ASN A 1 -18.50 25.56 8.65
N LEU A 2 -17.86 26.04 7.56
CA LEU A 2 -16.54 25.59 7.12
C LEU A 2 -15.43 25.93 8.13
N ASP A 3 -15.60 26.99 8.90
CA ASP A 3 -14.62 27.45 9.89
C ASP A 3 -14.39 26.44 11.03
N CYS A 4 -15.34 25.50 11.25
CA CYS A 4 -15.26 24.49 12.31
C CYS A 4 -14.75 23.12 11.84
N VAL A 5 -14.44 22.95 10.55
CA VAL A 5 -13.99 21.66 10.01
C VAL A 5 -12.47 21.53 10.16
N PRO A 6 -11.97 20.65 11.01
CA PRO A 6 -10.52 20.48 11.17
C PRO A 6 -9.83 20.12 9.85
N ASN A 7 -8.58 20.50 9.70
CA ASN A 7 -7.73 20.21 8.53
C ASN A 7 -8.23 20.81 7.21
N LEU A 8 -9.26 21.67 7.22
CA LEU A 8 -9.80 22.30 6.03
C LEU A 8 -9.08 23.61 5.72
N CYS A 9 -8.70 23.77 4.44
CA CYS A 9 -8.39 25.09 3.89
C CYS A 9 -9.57 25.52 3.00
N HIS A 10 -10.09 26.73 3.23
CA HIS A 10 -11.21 27.25 2.46
C HIS A 10 -11.05 28.74 2.15
N ALA A 11 -11.73 29.19 1.11
CA ALA A 11 -11.76 30.62 0.75
C ALA A 11 -13.08 31.26 1.20
N LYS A 12 -13.00 32.48 1.76
CA LYS A 12 -14.16 33.28 2.16
C LYS A 12 -13.82 34.73 1.95
N GLY A 13 -14.63 35.44 1.19
CA GLY A 13 -14.41 36.88 0.90
C GLY A 13 -13.06 37.17 0.23
N GLY A 14 -12.57 36.27 -0.65
CA GLY A 14 -11.29 36.44 -1.36
C GLY A 14 -10.05 36.13 -0.50
N LYS A 15 -10.21 35.71 0.76
CA LYS A 15 -9.11 35.32 1.66
C LYS A 15 -9.10 33.82 1.89
N ILE A 16 -7.89 33.27 2.05
CA ILE A 16 -7.69 31.86 2.37
C ILE A 16 -7.60 31.68 3.90
N TYR A 17 -8.41 30.80 4.43
CA TYR A 17 -8.41 30.40 5.84
C TYR A 17 -7.90 28.98 5.96
N LYS A 18 -7.08 28.72 6.98
CA LYS A 18 -6.59 27.40 7.35
C LYS A 18 -7.10 27.10 8.75
N ASN A 19 -7.94 26.09 8.85
CA ASN A 19 -8.47 25.67 10.13
C ASN A 19 -7.42 24.90 10.95
N HIS A 20 -7.71 24.75 12.23
CA HIS A 20 -6.85 23.98 13.14
C HIS A 20 -6.56 22.58 12.59
N ARG A 21 -5.28 22.21 12.61
CA ARG A 21 -4.84 20.87 12.20
C ARG A 21 -5.00 19.91 13.38
N ILE A 22 -5.75 18.83 13.16
CA ILE A 22 -5.86 17.70 14.07
C ILE A 22 -5.14 16.53 13.42
N GLU A 23 -4.23 15.90 14.15
CA GLU A 23 -3.60 14.68 13.72
C GLU A 23 -4.59 13.52 13.87
N GLN A 24 -4.87 12.84 12.76
CA GLN A 24 -5.74 11.66 12.78
C GLN A 24 -4.90 10.43 13.07
N THR A 25 -5.26 9.71 14.10
CA THR A 25 -4.59 8.47 14.53
C THR A 25 -5.16 7.21 13.89
N PHE A 26 -6.28 7.32 13.20
CA PHE A 26 -6.94 6.20 12.52
C PHE A 26 -7.17 6.52 11.02
N ILE A 27 -7.37 5.48 10.23
CA ILE A 27 -7.76 5.59 8.83
C ILE A 27 -9.28 5.59 8.75
N ASN A 28 -9.85 6.50 7.94
CA ASN A 28 -11.23 6.37 7.53
C ASN A 28 -11.37 5.09 6.69
N ASP A 29 -12.15 4.14 7.17
CA ASP A 29 -12.35 2.82 6.59
C ASP A 29 -13.57 2.75 5.64
N THR A 30 -13.96 3.89 5.09
CA THR A 30 -15.04 3.96 4.11
C THR A 30 -14.70 3.14 2.86
N VAL A 31 -15.65 2.34 2.40
CA VAL A 31 -15.50 1.63 1.13
C VAL A 31 -15.44 2.65 0.00
N PRO A 32 -14.40 2.62 -0.86
CA PRO A 32 -14.32 3.52 -2.00
C PRO A 32 -15.52 3.38 -2.93
N ASP A 33 -16.02 4.50 -3.44
CA ASP A 33 -17.08 4.55 -4.42
C ASP A 33 -16.55 5.01 -5.77
N PHE A 34 -16.75 4.20 -6.80
CA PHE A 34 -16.30 4.45 -8.16
C PHE A 34 -17.46 4.71 -9.13
N ASP A 35 -18.71 4.85 -8.67
CA ASP A 35 -19.89 5.05 -9.53
C ASP A 35 -19.82 6.29 -10.41
N GLY A 36 -19.07 7.32 -9.97
CA GLY A 36 -18.84 8.54 -10.74
C GLY A 36 -17.85 8.40 -11.90
N PHE A 37 -17.20 7.24 -12.05
CA PHE A 37 -16.22 6.99 -13.10
C PHE A 37 -16.78 6.11 -14.21
N ALA A 38 -16.48 6.45 -15.46
CA ALA A 38 -16.85 5.64 -16.61
C ALA A 38 -15.87 4.45 -16.76
N LEU A 39 -15.93 3.49 -15.83
CA LEU A 39 -14.96 2.39 -15.69
C LEU A 39 -14.77 1.59 -16.99
N SER A 40 -15.81 1.42 -17.80
CA SER A 40 -15.75 0.73 -19.09
C SER A 40 -14.91 1.45 -20.16
N LYS A 41 -14.54 2.71 -19.93
CA LYS A 41 -13.71 3.51 -20.86
C LYS A 41 -12.21 3.45 -20.52
N TYR A 42 -11.84 2.85 -19.40
CA TYR A 42 -10.43 2.66 -19.08
C TYR A 42 -9.85 1.53 -19.93
N PHE A 43 -8.70 1.81 -20.54
CA PHE A 43 -8.00 0.84 -21.40
C PHE A 43 -7.25 -0.18 -20.54
N MET A 44 -7.99 -1.16 -20.02
CA MET A 44 -7.48 -2.25 -19.21
C MET A 44 -8.16 -3.56 -19.62
N PRO A 45 -7.42 -4.68 -19.71
CA PRO A 45 -8.01 -5.99 -20.02
C PRO A 45 -8.99 -6.47 -18.94
N GLU A 46 -8.71 -6.16 -17.67
CA GLU A 46 -9.61 -6.38 -16.53
C GLU A 46 -9.65 -5.12 -15.66
N LEU A 47 -10.78 -4.91 -14.99
CA LEU A 47 -10.94 -3.77 -14.08
C LEU A 47 -10.02 -3.94 -12.86
N ILE A 48 -9.08 -3.03 -12.68
CA ILE A 48 -8.21 -2.95 -11.51
C ILE A 48 -8.70 -1.81 -10.61
N LEU A 49 -9.05 -2.11 -9.37
CA LEU A 49 -9.44 -1.07 -8.42
C LEU A 49 -8.34 -0.83 -7.37
N PRO A 50 -8.04 0.45 -7.08
CA PRO A 50 -7.09 0.79 -6.03
C PRO A 50 -7.72 0.57 -4.65
N VAL A 51 -6.92 0.00 -3.75
CA VAL A 51 -7.22 -0.15 -2.33
C VAL A 51 -5.99 0.24 -1.52
N TYR A 52 -6.18 0.54 -0.25
CA TYR A 52 -5.05 0.75 0.67
C TYR A 52 -5.29 0.05 2.00
N SER A 53 -4.23 -0.40 2.62
CA SER A 53 -4.24 -1.00 3.94
C SER A 53 -3.70 -0.07 5.01
N SER A 54 -2.90 0.91 4.59
CA SER A 54 -2.24 1.88 5.46
C SER A 54 -2.10 3.23 4.76
N ARG A 55 -1.78 4.23 5.53
CA ARG A 55 -1.44 5.57 5.05
C ARG A 55 -0.12 5.98 5.65
N GLN A 56 0.71 6.59 4.81
CA GLN A 56 2.06 7.03 5.12
C GLN A 56 3.04 5.86 5.29
N CYS A 57 4.29 6.20 5.48
CA CYS A 57 5.36 5.24 5.68
C CYS A 57 5.98 5.45 7.07
N PHE A 58 6.29 4.35 7.75
CA PHE A 58 6.96 4.38 9.07
C PHE A 58 8.46 4.66 8.99
N ASN A 59 9.01 4.78 7.77
CA ASN A 59 10.43 5.08 7.53
C ASN A 59 10.65 6.56 7.26
N HIS A 60 11.89 7.01 7.48
CA HIS A 60 12.32 8.41 7.33
C HIS A 60 13.53 8.48 6.38
N CYS A 61 13.39 7.92 5.16
CA CYS A 61 14.45 7.99 4.15
C CYS A 61 14.78 9.45 3.82
N ALA A 62 16.06 9.78 3.72
CA ALA A 62 16.53 11.17 3.60
C ALA A 62 16.08 11.88 2.30
N PHE A 63 15.73 11.12 1.26
CA PHE A 63 15.25 11.64 -0.02
C PHE A 63 13.72 11.71 -0.12
N CYS A 64 12.99 11.07 0.80
CA CYS A 64 11.55 10.88 0.69
C CYS A 64 10.78 12.08 1.28
N THR A 65 9.82 12.59 0.52
CA THR A 65 8.97 13.72 0.95
C THR A 65 7.79 13.30 1.82
N ILE A 66 7.41 12.01 1.80
CA ILE A 66 6.20 11.50 2.48
C ILE A 66 6.17 11.86 3.97
N PRO A 67 7.21 11.57 4.79
CA PRO A 67 7.18 11.91 6.21
C PRO A 67 7.00 13.41 6.48
N GLY A 68 7.66 14.26 5.67
CA GLY A 68 7.56 15.72 5.79
C GLY A 68 6.21 16.29 5.37
N ALA A 69 5.65 15.76 4.26
CA ALA A 69 4.38 16.23 3.72
C ALA A 69 3.17 15.85 4.58
N THR A 70 3.26 14.74 5.31
CA THR A 70 2.11 14.12 5.98
C THR A 70 2.15 14.19 7.51
N GLY A 71 3.24 14.69 8.09
CA GLY A 71 3.43 14.76 9.54
C GLY A 71 3.92 13.45 10.17
N GLY A 72 4.26 12.43 9.37
CA GLY A 72 4.97 11.25 9.83
C GLY A 72 4.18 10.20 10.62
N CYS A 73 2.86 10.34 10.74
CA CYS A 73 2.03 9.38 11.48
C CYS A 73 1.59 8.21 10.60
N TYR A 74 2.27 7.06 10.74
CA TYR A 74 1.88 5.82 10.05
C TYR A 74 0.60 5.25 10.65
N ARG A 75 -0.44 5.12 9.83
CA ARG A 75 -1.77 4.66 10.24
C ARG A 75 -2.15 3.40 9.48
N LYS A 76 -2.72 2.45 10.18
CA LYS A 76 -3.08 1.13 9.64
C LYS A 76 -4.58 0.87 9.78
N MET A 77 -5.15 0.27 8.75
CA MET A 77 -6.50 -0.31 8.80
C MET A 77 -6.38 -1.76 9.30
N PRO A 78 -7.32 -2.29 10.10
CA PRO A 78 -7.37 -3.73 10.37
C PRO A 78 -7.41 -4.54 9.08
N ILE A 79 -6.64 -5.63 8.99
CA ILE A 79 -6.56 -6.43 7.75
C ILE A 79 -7.91 -7.06 7.40
N SER A 80 -8.68 -7.51 8.38
CA SER A 80 -10.05 -8.00 8.17
C SER A 80 -10.94 -6.95 7.50
N ARG A 81 -10.75 -5.67 7.83
CA ARG A 81 -11.49 -4.58 7.17
C ARG A 81 -11.01 -4.34 5.74
N VAL A 82 -9.70 -4.43 5.49
CA VAL A 82 -9.15 -4.36 4.12
C VAL A 82 -9.77 -5.47 3.26
N PHE A 83 -9.80 -6.69 3.77
CA PHE A 83 -10.39 -7.83 3.08
C PHE A 83 -11.90 -7.63 2.84
N GLU A 84 -12.64 -7.11 3.83
CA GLU A 84 -14.07 -6.76 3.67
C GLU A 84 -14.28 -5.73 2.55
N ILE A 85 -13.42 -4.69 2.48
CA ILE A 85 -13.48 -3.69 1.40
C ILE A 85 -13.27 -4.35 0.04
N MET A 86 -12.28 -5.23 -0.10
CA MET A 86 -12.06 -5.98 -1.35
C MET A 86 -13.28 -6.81 -1.73
N CYS A 87 -13.92 -7.48 -0.78
CA CYS A 87 -15.15 -8.24 -1.01
C CYS A 87 -16.30 -7.34 -1.51
N ARG A 88 -16.53 -6.21 -0.87
CA ARG A 88 -17.56 -5.25 -1.27
C ARG A 88 -17.33 -4.64 -2.65
N LEU A 89 -16.07 -4.34 -2.98
CA LEU A 89 -15.70 -3.85 -4.30
C LEU A 89 -15.91 -4.94 -5.37
N ASN A 90 -15.57 -6.19 -5.05
CA ASN A 90 -15.87 -7.32 -5.93
C ASN A 90 -17.38 -7.50 -6.15
N GLU A 91 -18.18 -7.43 -5.10
CA GLU A 91 -19.65 -7.55 -5.18
C GLU A 91 -20.26 -6.41 -6.00
N LYS A 92 -19.80 -5.18 -5.79
CA LYS A 92 -20.38 -3.99 -6.46
C LYS A 92 -19.89 -3.83 -7.91
N TYR A 93 -18.62 -4.07 -8.20
CA TYR A 93 -18.01 -3.75 -9.51
C TYR A 93 -17.59 -4.99 -10.30
N GLY A 94 -17.71 -6.19 -9.74
CA GLY A 94 -17.33 -7.44 -10.41
C GLY A 94 -15.82 -7.66 -10.54
N THR A 95 -14.99 -6.74 -10.06
CA THR A 95 -13.53 -6.87 -10.16
C THR A 95 -12.99 -7.91 -9.17
N ARG A 96 -11.95 -8.63 -9.61
CA ARG A 96 -11.14 -9.48 -8.75
C ARG A 96 -9.70 -9.01 -8.64
N VAL A 97 -9.36 -7.89 -9.29
CA VAL A 97 -7.99 -7.40 -9.37
C VAL A 97 -7.84 -6.10 -8.59
N PHE A 98 -6.89 -6.05 -7.67
CA PHE A 98 -6.66 -4.94 -6.76
C PHE A 98 -5.23 -4.43 -6.82
N SER A 99 -5.07 -3.11 -6.83
CA SER A 99 -3.79 -2.42 -6.70
C SER A 99 -3.69 -1.83 -5.30
N PHE A 100 -2.77 -2.31 -4.46
CA PHE A 100 -2.48 -1.66 -3.19
C PHE A 100 -1.65 -0.42 -3.43
N VAL A 101 -2.21 0.75 -3.04
CA VAL A 101 -1.59 2.07 -3.21
C VAL A 101 -1.04 2.62 -1.89
N ASP A 102 -0.63 1.72 -1.01
CA ASP A 102 0.10 2.06 0.20
C ASP A 102 1.48 2.62 -0.17
N GLU A 103 1.95 3.66 0.52
CA GLU A 103 3.33 4.13 0.38
C GLU A 103 4.38 3.07 0.81
N THR A 104 3.94 2.09 1.57
CA THR A 104 4.63 0.82 1.84
C THR A 104 3.65 -0.16 2.46
N PHE A 105 3.44 -1.29 1.82
CA PHE A 105 2.65 -2.37 2.39
C PHE A 105 3.59 -3.29 3.21
N GLU A 106 3.52 -3.19 4.53
CA GLU A 106 4.39 -3.94 5.44
C GLU A 106 4.26 -5.45 5.21
N GLY A 107 5.38 -6.19 5.08
CA GLY A 107 5.40 -7.63 4.77
C GLY A 107 4.53 -8.49 5.70
N LYS A 108 4.55 -8.22 7.02
CA LYS A 108 3.67 -8.91 7.97
C LYS A 108 2.18 -8.68 7.68
N ARG A 109 1.82 -7.52 7.20
CA ARG A 109 0.43 -7.20 6.84
C ARG A 109 0.03 -7.86 5.52
N MET A 110 0.98 -7.96 4.57
CA MET A 110 0.77 -8.75 3.34
C MET A 110 0.50 -10.23 3.67
N GLU A 111 1.27 -10.79 4.61
CA GLU A 111 1.05 -12.15 5.11
C GLU A 111 -0.33 -12.31 5.75
N GLN A 112 -0.73 -11.40 6.63
CA GLN A 112 -2.05 -11.42 7.26
C GLN A 112 -3.19 -11.33 6.23
N LEU A 113 -3.05 -10.48 5.20
CA LEU A 113 -4.03 -10.40 4.12
C LEU A 113 -4.08 -11.72 3.33
N ALA A 114 -2.93 -12.32 3.07
CA ALA A 114 -2.85 -13.60 2.39
C ALA A 114 -3.56 -14.70 3.18
N ASP A 115 -3.41 -14.74 4.50
CA ASP A 115 -4.11 -15.68 5.37
C ASP A 115 -5.64 -15.50 5.30
N GLU A 116 -6.16 -14.25 5.32
CA GLU A 116 -7.59 -13.94 5.16
C GLU A 116 -8.13 -14.40 3.80
N ILE A 117 -7.43 -14.07 2.72
CA ILE A 117 -7.85 -14.45 1.36
C ILE A 117 -7.85 -15.98 1.22
N ASN A 118 -6.76 -16.65 1.61
CA ASN A 118 -6.63 -18.11 1.49
C ASN A 118 -7.69 -18.86 2.31
N ALA A 119 -8.01 -18.37 3.51
CA ALA A 119 -9.05 -18.95 4.36
C ALA A 119 -10.47 -18.77 3.79
N SER A 120 -10.71 -17.70 3.02
CA SER A 120 -12.04 -17.36 2.51
C SER A 120 -12.49 -18.19 1.32
N GLY A 121 -11.58 -18.87 0.62
CA GLY A 121 -11.83 -19.53 -0.65
C GLY A 121 -12.12 -18.59 -1.84
N LYS A 122 -12.03 -17.26 -1.65
CA LYS A 122 -12.19 -16.28 -2.73
C LYS A 122 -10.94 -16.25 -3.61
N THR A 123 -11.14 -16.01 -4.91
CA THR A 123 -10.05 -15.81 -5.86
C THR A 123 -9.91 -14.34 -6.15
N PHE A 124 -8.85 -13.72 -5.62
CA PHE A 124 -8.44 -12.37 -5.92
C PHE A 124 -7.06 -12.36 -6.58
N PHE A 125 -6.76 -11.29 -7.30
CA PHE A 125 -5.43 -10.98 -7.80
C PHE A 125 -5.04 -9.60 -7.27
N TRP A 126 -3.79 -9.45 -6.85
CA TRP A 126 -3.36 -8.18 -6.29
C TRP A 126 -1.86 -7.96 -6.48
N HIS A 127 -1.48 -6.71 -6.40
CA HIS A 127 -0.10 -6.28 -6.36
C HIS A 127 0.06 -5.13 -5.35
N GLY A 128 1.28 -4.89 -4.92
CA GLY A 128 1.57 -3.80 -3.99
C GLY A 128 3.05 -3.47 -3.91
N GLU A 129 3.34 -2.38 -3.20
CA GLU A 129 4.69 -1.87 -3.01
C GLU A 129 5.15 -2.16 -1.58
N THR A 130 6.39 -2.61 -1.44
CA THR A 130 6.98 -2.90 -0.15
C THR A 130 8.49 -2.61 -0.12
N ARG A 131 9.07 -2.84 1.04
CA ARG A 131 10.50 -2.70 1.28
C ARG A 131 11.12 -4.07 1.47
N PHE A 132 12.41 -4.18 1.14
CA PHE A 132 13.19 -5.34 1.53
C PHE A 132 13.26 -5.44 3.06
N SER A 133 13.00 -6.63 3.58
CA SER A 133 12.84 -6.87 5.02
C SER A 133 13.34 -8.26 5.42
N PRO A 134 13.92 -8.40 6.62
CA PRO A 134 14.28 -9.72 7.13
C PRO A 134 13.07 -10.64 7.42
N THR A 135 11.86 -10.05 7.51
CA THR A 135 10.62 -10.80 7.81
C THR A 135 9.97 -11.41 6.57
N LEU A 136 10.40 -11.01 5.37
CA LEU A 136 9.95 -11.60 4.12
C LEU A 136 10.77 -12.88 3.87
N SER A 137 10.17 -14.03 4.13
CA SER A 137 10.76 -15.36 3.94
C SER A 137 10.11 -16.08 2.76
N THR A 138 10.71 -17.17 2.33
CA THR A 138 10.16 -18.10 1.32
C THR A 138 8.72 -18.50 1.64
N ASP A 139 8.42 -18.85 2.91
CA ASP A 139 7.08 -19.24 3.32
C ASP A 139 6.08 -18.10 3.20
N VAL A 140 6.48 -16.89 3.55
CA VAL A 140 5.65 -15.69 3.40
C VAL A 140 5.35 -15.43 1.93
N PHE A 141 6.35 -15.49 1.04
CA PHE A 141 6.13 -15.32 -0.40
C PHE A 141 5.23 -16.40 -1.00
N ASN A 142 5.37 -17.66 -0.57
CA ASN A 142 4.50 -18.75 -1.00
C ASN A 142 3.03 -18.48 -0.60
N LYS A 143 2.77 -18.07 0.64
CA LYS A 143 1.42 -17.69 1.10
C LYS A 143 0.86 -16.52 0.30
N ILE A 144 1.67 -15.48 0.08
CA ILE A 144 1.30 -14.29 -0.70
C ILE A 144 0.95 -14.68 -2.15
N TYR A 145 1.75 -15.55 -2.77
CA TYR A 145 1.45 -16.06 -4.11
C TYR A 145 0.13 -16.85 -4.15
N GLN A 146 -0.09 -17.74 -3.19
CA GLN A 146 -1.32 -18.54 -3.09
C GLN A 146 -2.57 -17.66 -2.93
N SER A 147 -2.45 -16.51 -2.23
CA SER A 147 -3.53 -15.54 -2.08
C SER A 147 -3.81 -14.71 -3.34
N GLY A 148 -3.04 -14.93 -4.41
CA GLY A 148 -3.22 -14.25 -5.70
C GLY A 148 -2.36 -13.01 -5.90
N CYS A 149 -1.32 -12.78 -5.09
CA CYS A 149 -0.32 -11.78 -5.44
C CYS A 149 0.38 -12.14 -6.74
N ARG A 150 0.44 -11.20 -7.69
CA ARG A 150 1.03 -11.43 -9.02
C ARG A 150 2.18 -10.49 -9.33
N GLN A 151 2.47 -9.56 -8.45
CA GLN A 151 3.60 -8.65 -8.58
C GLN A 151 3.89 -7.98 -7.25
N ILE A 152 5.17 -7.82 -6.94
CA ILE A 152 5.64 -6.97 -5.83
C ILE A 152 6.62 -5.96 -6.38
N GLN A 153 6.41 -4.70 -5.99
CA GLN A 153 7.32 -3.61 -6.31
C GLN A 153 8.13 -3.26 -5.08
N PHE A 154 9.46 -3.33 -5.21
CA PHE A 154 10.39 -3.02 -4.14
C PHE A 154 11.09 -1.69 -4.36
N GLY A 155 11.14 -0.87 -3.31
CA GLY A 155 12.04 0.28 -3.30
C GLY A 155 13.48 -0.18 -3.13
N LEU A 156 14.24 -0.34 -4.24
CA LEU A 156 15.65 -0.72 -4.22
C LEU A 156 16.55 0.50 -3.98
N GLU A 157 16.39 1.55 -4.78
CA GLU A 157 17.11 2.83 -4.78
C GLU A 157 18.63 2.68 -5.01
N SER A 158 19.27 1.69 -4.39
CA SER A 158 20.70 1.40 -4.53
C SER A 158 21.03 -0.04 -4.12
N TYR A 159 22.02 -0.63 -4.77
CA TYR A 159 22.64 -1.91 -4.38
C TYR A 159 24.00 -1.70 -3.69
N ASN A 160 24.19 -0.58 -3.02
CA ASN A 160 25.40 -0.24 -2.29
C ASN A 160 25.06 0.09 -0.83
N GLN A 161 25.56 -0.70 0.14
CA GLN A 161 25.21 -0.54 1.55
C GLN A 161 25.52 0.86 2.08
N ARG A 162 26.67 1.43 1.73
CA ARG A 162 27.02 2.79 2.15
C ARG A 162 26.03 3.83 1.65
N VAL A 163 25.53 3.67 0.40
CA VAL A 163 24.51 4.58 -0.16
C VAL A 163 23.18 4.41 0.56
N LEU A 164 22.76 3.17 0.80
CA LEU A 164 21.53 2.87 1.57
C LEU A 164 21.58 3.46 2.98
N ASP A 165 22.73 3.39 3.63
CA ASP A 165 22.94 3.97 4.97
C ASP A 165 22.87 5.51 4.95
N LEU A 166 23.51 6.16 3.97
CA LEU A 166 23.42 7.61 3.78
C LEU A 166 22.00 8.08 3.49
N MET A 167 21.23 7.29 2.73
CA MET A 167 19.83 7.53 2.45
C MET A 167 18.90 7.25 3.64
N LYS A 168 19.44 6.68 4.73
CA LYS A 168 18.64 6.20 5.88
C LYS A 168 17.53 5.23 5.44
N LYS A 169 17.83 4.40 4.45
CA LYS A 169 16.86 3.49 3.85
C LYS A 169 16.49 2.34 4.81
N ASN A 170 17.35 2.04 5.81
CA ASN A 170 17.18 0.90 6.73
C ASN A 170 16.97 -0.43 6.00
N THR A 171 17.73 -0.63 4.92
CA THR A 171 17.73 -1.84 4.09
C THR A 171 19.14 -2.37 4.02
N ARG A 172 19.30 -3.69 4.06
CA ARG A 172 20.59 -4.37 3.92
C ARG A 172 20.67 -5.08 2.56
N VAL A 173 21.85 -5.11 1.96
CA VAL A 173 22.06 -5.76 0.66
C VAL A 173 21.75 -7.26 0.73
N ASP A 174 22.11 -7.94 1.84
CA ASP A 174 21.79 -9.35 2.03
C ASP A 174 20.27 -9.64 2.10
N TRP A 175 19.45 -8.67 2.54
CA TRP A 175 17.98 -8.81 2.48
C TRP A 175 17.47 -8.63 1.05
N ILE A 176 18.10 -7.75 0.26
CA ILE A 176 17.73 -7.51 -1.15
C ILE A 176 17.88 -8.82 -1.91
N ASP A 177 19.07 -9.44 -1.86
CA ASP A 177 19.35 -10.70 -2.56
C ASP A 177 18.37 -11.80 -2.19
N ARG A 178 18.19 -12.01 -0.89
CA ARG A 178 17.32 -13.05 -0.39
C ARG A 178 15.85 -12.81 -0.80
N ASN A 179 15.32 -11.60 -0.58
CA ASN A 179 13.93 -11.32 -0.88
C ASN A 179 13.63 -11.39 -2.38
N ILE A 180 14.54 -10.95 -3.26
CA ILE A 180 14.39 -11.10 -4.71
C ILE A 180 14.35 -12.58 -5.09
N HIS A 181 15.35 -13.34 -4.61
CA HIS A 181 15.44 -14.77 -4.90
C HIS A 181 14.18 -15.52 -4.43
N ASP A 182 13.76 -15.31 -3.19
CA ASP A 182 12.61 -16.00 -2.61
C ASP A 182 11.29 -15.60 -3.28
N CYS A 183 11.14 -14.30 -3.63
CA CYS A 183 9.97 -13.80 -4.34
C CYS A 183 9.83 -14.41 -5.74
N LEU A 184 10.94 -14.46 -6.50
CA LEU A 184 10.97 -15.07 -7.84
C LEU A 184 10.73 -16.59 -7.78
N ASN A 185 11.30 -17.27 -6.80
CA ASN A 185 11.09 -18.72 -6.60
C ASN A 185 9.62 -19.05 -6.24
N ALA A 186 8.93 -18.14 -5.54
CA ALA A 186 7.50 -18.27 -5.30
C ALA A 186 6.64 -17.98 -6.54
N GLY A 187 7.24 -17.55 -7.67
CA GLY A 187 6.53 -17.24 -8.91
C GLY A 187 5.97 -15.81 -8.96
N ILE A 188 6.42 -14.92 -8.08
CA ILE A 188 5.99 -13.52 -8.06
C ILE A 188 7.00 -12.66 -8.81
N PRO A 189 6.62 -12.02 -9.94
CA PRO A 189 7.44 -11.03 -10.62
C PRO A 189 7.82 -9.86 -9.70
N VAL A 190 9.06 -9.41 -9.82
CA VAL A 190 9.62 -8.32 -9.01
C VAL A 190 9.87 -7.10 -9.87
N HIS A 191 9.40 -5.94 -9.41
CA HIS A 191 9.75 -4.64 -9.96
C HIS A 191 10.57 -3.85 -8.96
N HIS A 192 11.42 -2.95 -9.44
CA HIS A 192 12.28 -2.13 -8.60
C HIS A 192 12.14 -0.66 -8.96
N PHE A 193 12.10 0.18 -7.93
CA PHE A 193 12.45 1.60 -8.06
C PHE A 193 13.97 1.76 -7.92
N LEU A 194 14.56 2.55 -8.82
CA LEU A 194 15.97 2.91 -8.84
C LEU A 194 16.11 4.43 -8.70
#